data_76d45e8dbdb2633bc7b558cb0014e7b8
#
_entry.id   76d45e8dbdb2633bc7b558cb0014e7b8
#
_cell.length_a   1.000
_cell.length_b   1.000
_cell.length_c   1.000
_cell.angle_alpha   90.00
_cell.angle_beta   90.00
_cell.angle_gamma   90.00
#
_symmetry.space_group_name_H-M   'P 1'
#
loop_
_entity.id
_entity.type
_entity.pdbx_description
1 polymer ?
#
loop_
_entity_poly.entity_id
_entity_poly.type
_entity_poly.pdbx_seq_one_letter_code
_entity_poly.pdbx_strand_id
1 'polypeptide(L)'
;TGVNSAINSGASSMPVIRGLSDDRIKIKIDGMDLISACANHMNSPLSSIDSSNIQQIKVFAGLTPVSMGGDSIGGSVVINSMQPDFAKSDEKIFKHKISTFYTTNNKASRVNISSSIASNKLSFNYNGSYIDAKNFKAGKHFKDSRLSATGRQFIDGDEVGSSAFKDGNHMITLGSRKDNQLINIKL
;
A
#
# COMPACT_ATOMS: atom_id res chain seq x y z
N THR A 1 -11.29 19.37 1.82
CA THR A 1 -10.39 18.42 2.48
C THR A 1 -8.93 18.62 2.08
N GLY A 2 -8.60 19.02 0.82
CA GLY A 2 -7.24 19.33 0.36
C GLY A 2 -6.25 18.16 0.36
N VAL A 3 -6.74 16.93 0.37
CA VAL A 3 -5.93 15.70 0.25
C VAL A 3 -6.26 15.04 -1.07
N ASN A 4 -5.25 14.85 -1.91
CA ASN A 4 -5.33 14.26 -3.24
C ASN A 4 -4.19 13.25 -3.45
N SER A 5 -4.16 12.64 -4.61
CA SER A 5 -3.12 11.74 -5.06
C SER A 5 -2.66 12.14 -6.45
N ALA A 6 -1.37 12.34 -6.63
CA ALA A 6 -0.76 12.53 -7.94
C ALA A 6 -0.32 11.16 -8.47
N ILE A 7 -0.97 10.70 -9.53
CA ILE A 7 -0.69 9.39 -10.15
C ILE A 7 0.51 9.55 -11.07
N ASN A 8 1.59 8.83 -10.77
CA ASN A 8 2.82 8.84 -11.58
C ASN A 8 2.95 7.63 -12.49
N SER A 9 2.32 6.50 -12.12
CA SER A 9 2.30 5.27 -12.90
C SER A 9 1.08 4.43 -12.55
N GLY A 10 0.88 3.30 -13.21
CA GLY A 10 -0.21 2.37 -12.88
C GLY A 10 -0.14 1.81 -11.46
N ALA A 11 1.05 1.74 -10.88
CA ALA A 11 1.30 1.17 -9.55
C ALA A 11 1.68 2.20 -8.48
N SER A 12 1.99 3.45 -8.87
CA SER A 12 2.53 4.45 -7.94
C SER A 12 1.76 5.76 -7.98
N SER A 13 1.47 6.27 -6.80
CA SER A 13 0.90 7.59 -6.63
C SER A 13 1.55 8.29 -5.44
N MET A 14 1.71 9.61 -5.54
CA MET A 14 2.20 10.44 -4.45
C MET A 14 1.04 11.11 -3.72
N PRO A 15 1.02 11.09 -2.39
CA PRO A 15 0.07 11.89 -1.63
C PRO A 15 0.33 13.37 -1.86
N VAL A 16 -0.74 14.14 -2.01
CA VAL A 16 -0.70 15.59 -2.13
C VAL A 16 -1.61 16.17 -1.05
N ILE A 17 -1.05 16.98 -0.15
CA ILE A 17 -1.79 17.64 0.92
C ILE A 17 -1.70 19.15 0.69
N ARG A 18 -2.84 19.79 0.42
CA ARG A 18 -2.94 21.23 0.17
C ARG A 18 -1.95 21.73 -0.89
N GLY A 19 -1.74 20.95 -1.95
CA GLY A 19 -0.81 21.26 -3.03
C GLY A 19 0.67 20.93 -2.74
N LEU A 20 0.99 20.47 -1.55
CA LEU A 20 2.34 20.02 -1.17
C LEU A 20 2.45 18.50 -1.30
N SER A 21 3.58 18.01 -1.76
CA SER A 21 3.86 16.59 -1.98
C SER A 21 5.33 16.28 -1.70
N ASP A 22 5.70 15.04 -1.86
CA ASP A 22 7.06 14.56 -1.75
C ASP A 22 7.67 14.78 -0.35
N ASP A 23 8.90 15.20 -0.22
CA ASP A 23 9.61 15.42 1.05
C ASP A 23 8.94 16.46 1.99
N ARG A 24 7.95 17.20 1.48
CA ARG A 24 7.14 18.12 2.29
C ARG A 24 6.07 17.40 3.11
N ILE A 25 5.83 16.12 2.82
CA ILE A 25 4.89 15.27 3.53
C ILE A 25 5.67 14.13 4.21
N LYS A 26 5.57 14.07 5.52
CA LYS A 26 6.18 12.99 6.30
C LYS A 26 5.34 11.73 6.22
N ILE A 27 5.96 10.59 5.89
CA ILE A 27 5.30 9.29 5.85
C ILE A 27 5.88 8.41 6.96
N LYS A 28 5.01 7.92 7.83
CA LYS A 28 5.37 7.01 8.92
C LYS A 28 4.61 5.71 8.84
N ILE A 29 5.31 4.60 9.09
CA ILE A 29 4.71 3.27 9.22
C ILE A 29 5.18 2.65 10.52
N ASP A 30 4.23 2.28 11.37
CA ASP A 30 4.49 1.68 12.68
C ASP A 30 5.53 2.47 13.50
N GLY A 31 5.52 3.81 13.39
CA GLY A 31 6.43 4.72 14.07
C GLY A 31 7.76 4.98 13.34
N MET A 32 8.08 4.25 12.28
CA MET A 32 9.29 4.46 11.48
C MET A 32 9.04 5.52 10.40
N ASP A 33 9.99 6.42 10.20
CA ASP A 33 9.97 7.38 9.10
C ASP A 33 10.39 6.70 7.79
N LEU A 34 9.61 6.86 6.74
CA LEU A 34 9.91 6.37 5.41
C LEU A 34 10.29 7.51 4.49
N ILE A 35 11.36 7.29 3.74
CA ILE A 35 11.82 8.18 2.67
C ILE A 35 11.70 7.47 1.33
N SER A 36 11.61 8.25 0.24
CA SER A 36 11.61 7.70 -1.10
C SER A 36 12.94 7.02 -1.41
N ALA A 37 12.90 5.77 -1.88
CA ALA A 37 14.07 5.07 -2.37
C ALA A 37 14.47 5.51 -3.79
N CYS A 38 13.60 6.22 -4.50
CA CYS A 38 13.84 6.72 -5.84
C CYS A 38 14.48 8.11 -5.78
N ALA A 39 15.69 8.26 -6.32
CA ALA A 39 16.41 9.55 -6.35
C ALA A 39 15.64 10.67 -7.08
N ASN A 40 14.77 10.33 -8.01
CA ASN A 40 13.91 11.28 -8.72
C ASN A 40 12.53 11.44 -8.07
N HIS A 41 12.32 10.85 -6.89
CA HIS A 41 11.09 10.94 -6.11
C HIS A 41 9.79 10.58 -6.88
N MET A 42 9.90 9.75 -7.92
CA MET A 42 8.76 9.34 -8.74
C MET A 42 7.84 8.35 -8.03
N ASN A 43 8.38 7.59 -7.06
CA ASN A 43 7.65 6.60 -6.30
C ASN A 43 7.57 7.02 -4.83
N SER A 44 6.36 7.25 -4.36
CA SER A 44 6.11 7.45 -2.94
C SER A 44 6.46 6.18 -2.15
N PRO A 45 6.98 6.30 -0.92
CA PRO A 45 7.10 5.17 -0.01
C PRO A 45 5.79 4.39 0.18
N LEU A 46 4.64 5.03 -0.01
CA LEU A 46 3.32 4.40 0.07
C LEU A 46 3.08 3.35 -1.01
N SER A 47 3.77 3.43 -2.16
CA SER A 47 3.62 2.45 -3.24
C SER A 47 4.19 1.07 -2.90
N SER A 48 5.07 0.99 -1.89
CA SER A 48 5.61 -0.29 -1.41
C SER A 48 4.71 -0.97 -0.36
N ILE A 49 3.59 -0.36 0.01
CA ILE A 49 2.74 -0.86 1.08
C ILE A 49 1.47 -1.45 0.47
N ASP A 50 1.23 -2.72 0.72
CA ASP A 50 -0.03 -3.34 0.35
C ASP A 50 -1.15 -2.90 1.29
N SER A 51 -2.25 -2.45 0.70
CA SER A 51 -3.44 -2.00 1.44
C SER A 51 -4.07 -3.09 2.31
N SER A 52 -3.86 -4.37 1.99
CA SER A 52 -4.35 -5.50 2.79
C SER A 52 -3.65 -5.63 4.15
N ASN A 53 -2.49 -5.02 4.30
CA ASN A 53 -1.68 -5.03 5.53
C ASN A 53 -1.93 -3.82 6.43
N ILE A 54 -2.79 -2.89 6.00
CA ILE A 54 -3.06 -1.65 6.71
C ILE A 54 -4.25 -1.83 7.64
N GLN A 55 -4.05 -1.51 8.92
CA GLN A 55 -5.12 -1.42 9.91
C GLN A 55 -5.74 -0.02 9.96
N GLN A 56 -4.90 1.02 9.91
CA GLN A 56 -5.33 2.40 10.04
C GLN A 56 -4.40 3.35 9.30
N ILE A 57 -4.99 4.36 8.65
CA ILE A 57 -4.28 5.50 8.08
C ILE A 57 -4.80 6.76 8.75
N LYS A 58 -3.87 7.59 9.26
CA LYS A 58 -4.16 8.94 9.77
C LYS A 58 -3.46 9.94 8.89
N VAL A 59 -4.20 10.93 8.41
CA VAL A 59 -3.65 12.03 7.61
C VAL A 59 -3.79 13.33 8.40
N PHE A 60 -2.66 13.97 8.67
CA PHE A 60 -2.59 15.29 9.29
C PHE A 60 -2.29 16.32 8.20
N ALA A 61 -3.29 17.10 7.84
CA ALA A 61 -3.14 18.14 6.80
C ALA A 61 -2.73 19.48 7.42
N GLY A 62 -1.44 19.74 7.39
CA GLY A 62 -0.80 20.90 8.03
C GLY A 62 -0.04 20.52 9.28
N LEU A 63 -0.38 21.06 10.42
CA LEU A 63 0.35 20.81 11.67
C LEU A 63 0.19 19.36 12.13
N THR A 64 1.31 18.67 12.24
CA THR A 64 1.38 17.33 12.82
C THR A 64 1.71 17.44 14.31
N PRO A 65 0.94 16.78 15.20
CA PRO A 65 1.25 16.73 16.61
C PRO A 65 2.65 16.16 16.85
N VAL A 66 3.41 16.72 17.82
CA VAL A 66 4.76 16.25 18.16
C VAL A 66 4.76 14.76 18.53
N SER A 67 3.72 14.28 19.21
CA SER A 67 3.55 12.87 19.56
C SER A 67 3.42 11.95 18.33
N MET A 68 3.07 12.49 17.16
CA MET A 68 2.96 11.76 15.88
C MET A 68 4.16 12.00 14.97
N GLY A 69 5.20 12.66 15.47
CA GLY A 69 6.46 12.87 14.78
C GLY A 69 6.77 14.30 14.39
N GLY A 70 5.84 15.25 14.54
CA GLY A 70 6.09 16.69 14.24
C GLY A 70 6.79 16.90 12.90
N ASP A 71 7.46 18.02 12.76
CA ASP A 71 8.48 18.30 11.74
C ASP A 71 8.09 17.93 10.29
N SER A 72 6.95 18.47 9.85
CA SER A 72 6.51 18.36 8.45
C SER A 72 5.90 19.68 7.98
N ILE A 73 6.29 20.13 6.79
CA ILE A 73 5.82 21.40 6.22
C ILE A 73 4.37 21.27 5.71
N GLY A 74 4.07 20.18 4.99
CA GLY A 74 2.77 19.95 4.35
C GLY A 74 1.80 19.15 5.19
N GLY A 75 2.32 18.41 6.16
CA GLY A 75 1.56 17.45 6.96
C GLY A 75 2.19 16.06 6.97
N SER A 76 1.49 15.09 7.57
CA SER A 76 1.99 13.73 7.64
C SER A 76 0.91 12.68 7.37
N VAL A 77 1.37 11.54 6.87
CA VAL A 77 0.59 10.31 6.70
C VAL A 77 1.17 9.28 7.65
N VAL A 78 0.38 8.87 8.64
CA VAL A 78 0.77 7.86 9.62
C VAL A 78 -0.03 6.60 9.38
N ILE A 79 0.67 5.51 9.13
CA ILE A 79 0.10 4.20 8.84
C ILE A 79 0.43 3.25 9.99
N ASN A 80 -0.59 2.60 10.48
CA ASN A 80 -0.43 1.48 11.40
C ASN A 80 -0.78 0.19 10.64
N SER A 81 0.15 -0.73 10.59
CA SER A 81 -0.08 -2.05 10.02
C SER A 81 -0.88 -2.93 10.97
N MET A 82 -1.44 -4.01 10.44
CA MET A 82 -2.20 -4.96 11.25
C MET A 82 -1.37 -5.47 12.43
N GLN A 83 -1.98 -5.44 13.61
CA GLN A 83 -1.41 -5.98 14.83
C GLN A 83 -1.83 -7.44 15.00
N PRO A 84 -1.00 -8.28 15.68
CA PRO A 84 -1.36 -9.66 15.96
C PRO A 84 -2.58 -9.73 16.87
N ASP A 85 -3.55 -10.57 16.51
CA ASP A 85 -4.66 -10.94 17.38
C ASP A 85 -4.18 -11.93 18.45
N PHE A 86 -4.77 -11.90 19.64
CA PHE A 86 -4.57 -12.90 20.69
C PHE A 86 -5.93 -13.34 21.25
N ALA A 87 -6.07 -14.63 21.55
CA ALA A 87 -7.25 -15.13 22.20
C ALA A 87 -7.35 -14.62 23.64
N LYS A 88 -8.57 -14.44 24.12
CA LYS A 88 -8.83 -13.95 25.50
C LYS A 88 -8.76 -15.07 26.55
N SER A 89 -8.91 -16.30 26.11
CA SER A 89 -8.92 -17.51 26.95
C SER A 89 -8.03 -18.59 26.33
N ASP A 90 -8.06 -19.79 26.83
CA ASP A 90 -7.33 -20.96 26.26
C ASP A 90 -7.86 -21.44 24.90
N GLU A 91 -8.86 -20.75 24.35
CA GLU A 91 -9.35 -20.99 23.01
C GLU A 91 -8.33 -20.58 21.96
N LYS A 92 -8.42 -21.19 20.78
CA LYS A 92 -7.64 -20.80 19.61
C LYS A 92 -8.50 -20.01 18.62
N ILE A 93 -7.94 -18.97 18.08
CA ILE A 93 -8.55 -18.17 17.01
C ILE A 93 -8.02 -18.68 15.67
N PHE A 94 -8.93 -18.97 14.75
CA PHE A 94 -8.62 -19.28 13.35
C PHE A 94 -9.43 -18.33 12.48
N LYS A 95 -8.75 -17.47 11.75
CA LYS A 95 -9.36 -16.54 10.80
C LYS A 95 -8.69 -16.70 9.46
N HIS A 96 -9.47 -16.99 8.43
CA HIS A 96 -8.99 -17.06 7.06
C HIS A 96 -9.87 -16.20 6.18
N LYS A 97 -9.27 -15.43 5.29
CA LYS A 97 -9.97 -14.59 4.35
C LYS A 97 -9.29 -14.66 2.98
N ILE A 98 -10.09 -14.91 1.96
CA ILE A 98 -9.66 -14.79 0.57
C ILE A 98 -10.54 -13.72 -0.05
N SER A 99 -9.94 -12.77 -0.73
CA SER A 99 -10.67 -11.75 -1.49
C SER A 99 -10.08 -11.60 -2.88
N THR A 100 -10.95 -11.49 -3.86
CA THR A 100 -10.58 -11.28 -5.24
C THR A 100 -11.20 -9.99 -5.75
N PHE A 101 -10.50 -9.31 -6.64
CA PHE A 101 -10.93 -8.07 -7.25
C PHE A 101 -10.58 -8.07 -8.73
N TYR A 102 -11.51 -7.60 -9.56
CA TYR A 102 -11.29 -7.49 -11.00
C TYR A 102 -11.76 -6.13 -11.51
N THR A 103 -10.93 -5.46 -12.32
CA THR A 103 -11.31 -4.27 -13.06
C THR A 103 -11.33 -4.53 -14.56
N THR A 104 -12.38 -4.08 -15.23
CA THR A 104 -12.58 -4.32 -16.66
C THR A 104 -11.68 -3.48 -17.55
N ASN A 105 -11.38 -2.23 -17.14
CA ASN A 105 -10.64 -1.28 -17.98
C ASN A 105 -9.22 -1.79 -18.28
N ASN A 106 -8.44 -2.05 -17.24
CA ASN A 106 -7.06 -2.53 -17.36
C ASN A 106 -6.94 -4.05 -17.17
N LYS A 107 -8.08 -4.77 -17.13
CA LYS A 107 -8.14 -6.22 -16.88
C LYS A 107 -7.33 -6.62 -15.65
N ALA A 108 -7.26 -5.75 -14.65
CA ALA A 108 -6.49 -6.07 -13.45
C ALA A 108 -7.24 -7.11 -12.62
N SER A 109 -6.52 -8.17 -12.28
CA SER A 109 -6.96 -9.19 -11.33
C SER A 109 -6.10 -9.15 -10.10
N ARG A 110 -6.72 -9.09 -8.92
CA ARG A 110 -6.04 -9.15 -7.63
C ARG A 110 -6.60 -10.29 -6.80
N VAL A 111 -5.72 -11.00 -6.13
CA VAL A 111 -6.05 -11.99 -5.12
C VAL A 111 -5.34 -11.61 -3.83
N ASN A 112 -6.09 -11.56 -2.72
CA ASN A 112 -5.53 -11.37 -1.39
C ASN A 112 -5.90 -12.59 -0.54
N ILE A 113 -4.92 -13.10 0.21
CA ILE A 113 -5.08 -14.19 1.17
C ILE A 113 -4.61 -13.68 2.53
N SER A 114 -5.46 -13.82 3.53
CA SER A 114 -5.11 -13.50 4.91
C SER A 114 -5.43 -14.70 5.78
N SER A 115 -4.49 -15.07 6.63
CA SER A 115 -4.62 -16.18 7.58
C SER A 115 -4.07 -15.76 8.94
N SER A 116 -4.86 -15.94 9.98
CA SER A 116 -4.48 -15.66 11.35
C SER A 116 -4.79 -16.88 12.23
N ILE A 117 -3.79 -17.31 12.96
CA ILE A 117 -3.89 -18.37 13.97
C ILE A 117 -3.35 -17.80 15.27
N ALA A 118 -4.15 -17.80 16.32
CA ALA A 118 -3.74 -17.22 17.58
C ALA A 118 -4.22 -18.05 18.79
N SER A 119 -3.41 -18.06 19.83
CA SER A 119 -3.73 -18.48 21.17
C SER A 119 -3.66 -17.29 22.12
N ASN A 120 -3.80 -17.52 23.43
CA ASN A 120 -3.62 -16.46 24.43
C ASN A 120 -2.18 -15.94 24.54
N LYS A 121 -1.16 -16.71 24.10
CA LYS A 121 0.27 -16.38 24.23
C LYS A 121 0.97 -16.19 22.89
N LEU A 122 0.51 -16.84 21.83
CA LEU A 122 1.18 -16.85 20.52
C LEU A 122 0.19 -16.47 19.43
N SER A 123 0.68 -15.70 18.47
CA SER A 123 -0.07 -15.32 17.28
C SER A 123 0.81 -15.45 16.04
N PHE A 124 0.23 -16.04 14.99
CA PHE A 124 0.80 -16.11 13.66
C PHE A 124 -0.17 -15.51 12.67
N ASN A 125 0.28 -14.53 11.90
CA ASN A 125 -0.50 -13.94 10.84
C ASN A 125 0.29 -13.97 9.54
N TYR A 126 -0.39 -14.33 8.47
CA TYR A 126 0.11 -14.26 7.10
C TYR A 126 -0.86 -13.44 6.26
N ASN A 127 -0.32 -12.47 5.51
CA ASN A 127 -1.05 -11.74 4.48
C ASN A 127 -0.24 -11.81 3.19
N GLY A 128 -0.90 -12.23 2.12
CA GLY A 128 -0.33 -12.27 0.78
C GLY A 128 -1.27 -11.62 -0.22
N SER A 129 -0.72 -10.86 -1.15
CA SER A 129 -1.45 -10.30 -2.27
C SER A 129 -0.70 -10.47 -3.58
N TYR A 130 -1.44 -10.63 -4.65
CA TYR A 130 -0.89 -10.61 -6.00
C TYR A 130 -1.83 -9.86 -6.92
N ILE A 131 -1.29 -8.99 -7.77
CA ILE A 131 -2.02 -8.24 -8.79
C ILE A 131 -1.31 -8.34 -10.13
N ASP A 132 -2.08 -8.57 -11.19
CA ASP A 132 -1.64 -8.48 -12.60
C ASP A 132 -2.58 -7.50 -13.31
N ALA A 133 -2.05 -6.39 -13.81
CA ALA A 133 -2.78 -5.35 -14.49
C ALA A 133 -2.19 -5.09 -15.88
N LYS A 134 -3.06 -5.00 -16.89
CA LYS A 134 -2.70 -4.56 -18.25
C LYS A 134 -2.71 -3.03 -18.32
N ASN A 135 -2.32 -2.48 -19.46
CA ASN A 135 -2.48 -1.06 -19.73
C ASN A 135 -3.96 -0.67 -19.63
N PHE A 136 -4.24 0.46 -19.00
CA PHE A 136 -5.59 1.00 -18.95
C PHE A 136 -5.90 1.82 -20.21
N LYS A 137 -7.20 1.98 -20.50
CA LYS A 137 -7.70 2.71 -21.64
C LYS A 137 -8.33 4.03 -21.22
N ALA A 138 -8.00 5.09 -21.94
CA ALA A 138 -8.69 6.38 -21.83
C ALA A 138 -10.10 6.28 -22.44
N GLY A 139 -10.99 7.20 -22.07
CA GLY A 139 -12.37 7.20 -22.58
C GLY A 139 -12.50 7.49 -24.08
N LYS A 140 -11.45 7.99 -24.74
CA LYS A 140 -11.36 8.24 -26.19
C LYS A 140 -9.89 8.23 -26.64
N HIS A 141 -9.69 8.13 -27.96
CA HIS A 141 -8.36 8.26 -28.56
C HIS A 141 -7.78 9.64 -28.22
N PHE A 142 -6.55 9.67 -27.73
CA PHE A 142 -5.80 10.86 -27.37
C PHE A 142 -4.44 10.95 -28.08
N LYS A 143 -4.07 9.90 -28.81
CA LYS A 143 -2.84 9.80 -29.61
C LYS A 143 -3.06 8.90 -30.82
N ASP A 144 -2.14 8.93 -31.80
CA ASP A 144 -2.12 7.97 -32.89
C ASP A 144 -1.69 6.58 -32.38
N SER A 145 -2.29 5.54 -32.97
CA SER A 145 -1.88 4.18 -32.74
C SER A 145 -0.48 3.93 -33.27
N ARG A 146 0.39 3.34 -32.48
CA ARG A 146 1.80 3.14 -32.85
C ARG A 146 2.40 1.90 -32.22
N LEU A 147 3.53 1.45 -32.73
CA LEU A 147 4.37 0.45 -32.07
C LEU A 147 4.95 1.01 -30.78
N SER A 148 5.11 0.16 -29.76
CA SER A 148 5.84 0.49 -28.55
C SER A 148 7.30 0.86 -28.88
N ALA A 149 7.99 1.54 -27.97
CA ALA A 149 9.39 1.91 -28.15
C ALA A 149 10.31 0.70 -28.44
N THR A 150 9.92 -0.50 -28.01
CA THR A 150 10.64 -1.75 -28.28
C THR A 150 10.24 -2.40 -29.61
N GLY A 151 9.25 -1.87 -30.31
CA GLY A 151 8.70 -2.43 -31.56
C GLY A 151 7.98 -3.77 -31.40
N ARG A 152 7.78 -4.24 -30.16
CA ARG A 152 7.22 -5.57 -29.88
C ARG A 152 5.71 -5.60 -29.65
N GLN A 153 5.11 -4.46 -29.37
CA GLN A 153 3.68 -4.35 -29.10
C GLN A 153 3.07 -3.18 -29.85
N PHE A 154 1.89 -3.39 -30.39
CA PHE A 154 1.06 -2.33 -30.91
C PHE A 154 0.24 -1.72 -29.77
N ILE A 155 0.24 -0.40 -29.69
CA ILE A 155 -0.46 0.37 -28.65
C ILE A 155 -1.54 1.19 -29.33
N ASP A 156 -2.80 0.92 -29.01
CA ASP A 156 -3.96 1.64 -29.53
C ASP A 156 -3.94 3.12 -29.11
N GLY A 157 -4.62 3.97 -29.87
CA GLY A 157 -4.70 5.40 -29.63
C GLY A 157 -5.41 5.79 -28.32
N ASP A 158 -6.21 4.90 -27.74
CA ASP A 158 -6.84 5.04 -26.43
C ASP A 158 -6.06 4.37 -25.30
N GLU A 159 -5.05 3.56 -25.60
CA GLU A 159 -4.28 2.81 -24.61
C GLU A 159 -3.16 3.67 -24.00
N VAL A 160 -3.13 3.76 -22.67
CA VAL A 160 -2.06 4.45 -21.92
C VAL A 160 -0.90 3.48 -21.75
N GLY A 161 0.12 3.61 -22.60
CA GLY A 161 1.30 2.76 -22.55
C GLY A 161 2.06 2.88 -21.22
N SER A 162 2.76 1.82 -20.83
CA SER A 162 3.55 1.73 -19.59
C SER A 162 2.72 1.86 -18.30
N SER A 163 1.42 1.62 -18.38
CA SER A 163 0.55 1.58 -17.21
C SER A 163 0.25 0.15 -16.71
N ALA A 164 0.69 -0.87 -17.45
CA ALA A 164 0.64 -2.27 -17.02
C ALA A 164 1.66 -2.51 -15.89
N PHE A 165 1.27 -3.31 -14.90
CA PHE A 165 2.15 -3.70 -13.81
C PHE A 165 1.74 -5.04 -13.21
N LYS A 166 2.70 -5.68 -12.55
CA LYS A 166 2.49 -6.84 -11.69
C LYS A 166 3.15 -6.55 -10.36
N ASP A 167 2.46 -6.91 -9.30
CA ASP A 167 2.99 -6.76 -7.95
C ASP A 167 2.60 -7.96 -7.09
N GLY A 168 3.50 -8.37 -6.21
CA GLY A 168 3.27 -9.44 -5.25
C GLY A 168 3.85 -9.04 -3.90
N ASN A 169 3.05 -9.17 -2.86
CA ASN A 169 3.42 -8.79 -1.50
C ASN A 169 3.13 -9.95 -0.54
N HIS A 170 4.04 -10.17 0.40
CA HIS A 170 3.89 -11.16 1.44
C HIS A 170 4.34 -10.55 2.77
N MET A 171 3.53 -10.69 3.80
CA MET A 171 3.84 -10.26 5.15
C MET A 171 3.54 -11.38 6.14
N ILE A 172 4.52 -11.71 6.95
CA ILE A 172 4.39 -12.64 8.08
C ILE A 172 4.55 -11.85 9.36
N THR A 173 3.62 -12.00 10.28
CA THR A 173 3.69 -11.40 11.60
C THR A 173 3.65 -12.48 12.67
N LEU A 174 4.67 -12.51 13.52
CA LEU A 174 4.78 -13.38 14.67
C LEU A 174 4.62 -12.55 15.94
N GLY A 175 3.64 -12.87 16.76
CA GLY A 175 3.41 -12.22 18.04
C GLY A 175 3.58 -13.18 19.21
N SER A 176 4.27 -12.76 20.24
CA SER A 176 4.35 -13.48 21.53
C SER A 176 3.98 -12.53 22.66
N ARG A 177 3.05 -12.96 23.50
CA ARG A 177 2.58 -12.22 24.67
C ARG A 177 2.86 -13.00 25.95
N LYS A 178 3.61 -12.41 26.86
CA LYS A 178 3.87 -12.95 28.18
C LYS A 178 3.68 -11.84 29.22
N ASP A 179 2.76 -12.03 30.15
CA ASP A 179 2.40 -11.03 31.17
C ASP A 179 2.08 -9.67 30.53
N ASN A 180 2.86 -8.63 30.85
CA ASN A 180 2.72 -7.30 30.28
C ASN A 180 3.66 -7.01 29.09
N GLN A 181 4.33 -8.04 28.56
CA GLN A 181 5.27 -7.87 27.44
C GLN A 181 4.67 -8.43 26.16
N LEU A 182 4.78 -7.66 25.08
CA LEU A 182 4.42 -8.05 23.73
C LEU A 182 5.65 -7.96 22.84
N ILE A 183 6.04 -9.08 22.26
CA ILE A 183 7.07 -9.15 21.22
C ILE A 183 6.36 -9.38 19.90
N ASN A 184 6.64 -8.52 18.92
CA ASN A 184 6.07 -8.61 17.60
C ASN A 184 7.17 -8.51 16.56
N ILE A 185 7.27 -9.54 15.68
CA ILE A 185 8.25 -9.62 14.60
C ILE A 185 7.46 -9.61 13.29
N LYS A 186 7.79 -8.68 12.40
CA LYS A 186 7.21 -8.56 11.06
C LYS A 186 8.31 -8.80 10.01
N LEU A 187 8.00 -9.64 9.02
CA LEU A 187 8.87 -10.04 7.91
C LEU A 187 8.15 -9.81 6.58
#